data_22bc806f81b391c29cc66218df3c86f3
#
_entry.id   22bc806f81b391c29cc66218df3c86f3
#
_cell.length_a   1.000
_cell.length_b   1.000
_cell.length_c   1.000
_cell.angle_alpha   90.00
_cell.angle_beta   90.00
_cell.angle_gamma   90.00
#
_symmetry.space_group_name_H-M   'P 1'
#
loop_
_entity.id
_entity.type
_entity.pdbx_description
1 polymer ?
#
loop_
_entity_poly.entity_id
_entity_poly.type
_entity_poly.pdbx_seq_one_letter_code
_entity_poly.pdbx_strand_id
1 'polypeptide(L)'
;KALCEVKLPEFTNDIEAIKAAVKSFVFDVCKAEANWNMTNFVNDQVELIRRQVGDKKVLLALSGGVDSSVVAALLLKAIGDKLVCVHVNHGLMRKGESEAVVEVFRNQLKANLIYVDATERFLSKLENVADPEQKLVGSVRCV
;
A
#
# COMPACT_ATOMS: atom_id res chain seq x y z
N LYS A 1 -19.86 -20.44 19.54
CA LYS A 1 -19.70 -18.97 19.50
C LYS A 1 -21.01 -18.38 19.98
N ALA A 2 -21.03 -17.71 21.13
CA ALA A 2 -22.21 -16.99 21.59
C ALA A 2 -22.44 -15.78 20.66
N LEU A 3 -23.64 -15.68 20.11
CA LEU A 3 -24.09 -14.48 19.41
C LEU A 3 -24.46 -13.45 20.47
N CYS A 4 -23.78 -12.31 20.47
CA CYS A 4 -24.16 -11.17 21.30
C CYS A 4 -24.99 -10.21 20.45
N GLU A 5 -26.16 -9.86 20.92
CA GLU A 5 -27.05 -8.89 20.27
C GLU A 5 -27.08 -7.60 21.08
N VAL A 6 -27.06 -6.48 20.39
CA VAL A 6 -27.33 -5.16 20.95
C VAL A 6 -28.70 -4.68 20.47
N LYS A 7 -29.57 -4.33 21.41
CA LYS A 7 -30.81 -3.63 21.07
C LYS A 7 -30.51 -2.14 21.00
N LEU A 8 -30.56 -1.58 19.79
CA LEU A 8 -30.50 -0.14 19.62
C LEU A 8 -31.87 0.48 19.97
N PRO A 9 -31.88 1.70 20.50
CA PRO A 9 -33.13 2.42 20.73
C PRO A 9 -33.93 2.53 19.42
N GLU A 10 -35.17 2.07 19.43
CA GLU A 10 -36.04 2.16 18.25
C GLU A 10 -36.32 3.64 17.95
N PHE A 11 -36.18 4.02 16.66
CA PHE A 11 -36.55 5.34 16.12
C PHE A 11 -35.94 6.58 16.80
N THR A 12 -34.77 6.48 17.42
CA THR A 12 -34.10 7.67 17.94
C THR A 12 -33.18 8.30 16.89
N ASN A 13 -33.34 9.60 16.67
CA ASN A 13 -32.35 10.42 15.95
C ASN A 13 -31.24 10.92 16.87
N ASP A 14 -31.23 10.49 18.14
CA ASP A 14 -30.22 10.88 19.11
C ASP A 14 -28.93 10.07 18.87
N ILE A 15 -28.02 10.70 18.15
CA ILE A 15 -26.72 10.12 17.80
C ILE A 15 -25.90 9.80 19.04
N GLU A 16 -26.03 10.60 20.11
CA GLU A 16 -25.27 10.39 21.35
C GLU A 16 -25.79 9.15 22.11
N ALA A 17 -27.10 8.93 22.12
CA ALA A 17 -27.67 7.71 22.68
C ALA A 17 -27.24 6.45 21.91
N ILE A 18 -27.21 6.52 20.61
CA ILE A 18 -26.73 5.41 19.74
C ILE A 18 -25.23 5.15 20.00
N LYS A 19 -24.42 6.19 20.05
CA LYS A 19 -22.97 6.05 20.34
C LYS A 19 -22.75 5.43 21.71
N ALA A 20 -23.50 5.86 22.74
CA ALA A 20 -23.38 5.32 24.09
C ALA A 20 -23.74 3.84 24.14
N ALA A 21 -24.85 3.43 23.50
CA ALA A 21 -25.27 2.03 23.42
C ALA A 21 -24.24 1.16 22.69
N VAL A 22 -23.71 1.61 21.55
CA VAL A 22 -22.69 0.91 20.79
C VAL A 22 -21.38 0.82 21.60
N LYS A 23 -20.99 1.90 22.25
CA LYS A 23 -19.78 1.92 23.09
C LYS A 23 -19.87 0.93 24.25
N SER A 24 -20.99 0.94 24.98
CA SER A 24 -21.22 -0.02 26.07
C SER A 24 -21.22 -1.46 25.54
N PHE A 25 -21.88 -1.73 24.42
CA PHE A 25 -21.86 -3.06 23.82
C PHE A 25 -20.43 -3.52 23.48
N VAL A 26 -19.67 -2.68 22.81
CA VAL A 26 -18.30 -3.03 22.36
C VAL A 26 -17.37 -3.25 23.56
N PHE A 27 -17.37 -2.36 24.54
CA PHE A 27 -16.40 -2.39 25.63
C PHE A 27 -16.87 -3.21 26.86
N ASP A 28 -18.17 -3.14 27.19
CA ASP A 28 -18.66 -3.80 28.40
C ASP A 28 -19.14 -5.22 28.14
N VAL A 29 -19.79 -5.48 26.99
CA VAL A 29 -20.30 -6.79 26.62
C VAL A 29 -19.27 -7.61 25.87
N CYS A 30 -18.72 -7.06 24.76
CA CYS A 30 -17.74 -7.74 23.94
C CYS A 30 -16.32 -7.75 24.55
N LYS A 31 -16.07 -6.94 25.59
CA LYS A 31 -14.75 -6.78 26.22
C LYS A 31 -13.65 -6.46 25.21
N ALA A 32 -13.99 -5.70 24.16
CA ALA A 32 -13.01 -5.28 23.16
C ALA A 32 -12.07 -4.24 23.77
N GLU A 33 -10.80 -4.36 23.45
CA GLU A 33 -9.79 -3.39 23.86
C GLU A 33 -9.60 -2.32 22.77
N ALA A 34 -9.50 -1.05 23.17
CA ALA A 34 -9.23 0.06 22.25
C ALA A 34 -7.71 0.15 21.94
N ASN A 35 -7.14 -0.93 21.47
CA ASN A 35 -5.70 -1.07 21.20
C ASN A 35 -5.31 -0.83 19.75
N TRP A 36 -6.28 -0.78 18.82
CA TRP A 36 -6.01 -0.53 17.43
C TRP A 36 -6.01 0.98 17.15
N ASN A 37 -4.88 1.48 16.68
CA ASN A 37 -4.74 2.79 16.06
C ASN A 37 -3.67 2.74 14.98
N MET A 38 -3.64 3.73 14.08
CA MET A 38 -2.71 3.73 12.94
C MET A 38 -1.24 3.71 13.38
N THR A 39 -0.92 4.37 14.49
CA THR A 39 0.47 4.40 14.99
C THR A 39 0.91 3.02 15.47
N ASN A 40 0.08 2.34 16.26
CA ASN A 40 0.35 0.98 16.72
C ASN A 40 0.45 0.02 15.53
N PHE A 41 -0.49 0.11 14.58
CA PHE A 41 -0.45 -0.69 13.36
C PHE A 41 0.88 -0.52 12.60
N VAL A 42 1.31 0.71 12.36
CA VAL A 42 2.59 0.97 11.67
C VAL A 42 3.77 0.38 12.44
N ASN A 43 3.81 0.52 13.76
CA ASN A 43 4.89 -0.02 14.58
C ASN A 43 4.90 -1.56 14.56
N ASP A 44 3.74 -2.19 14.69
CA ASP A 44 3.60 -3.65 14.62
C ASP A 44 4.05 -4.19 13.25
N GLN A 45 3.68 -3.50 12.15
CA GLN A 45 4.12 -3.87 10.80
C GLN A 45 5.63 -3.71 10.63
N VAL A 46 6.20 -2.63 11.13
CA VAL A 46 7.67 -2.41 11.09
C VAL A 46 8.42 -3.52 11.82
N GLU A 47 7.95 -3.93 13.01
CA GLU A 47 8.57 -5.03 13.75
C GLU A 47 8.40 -6.39 13.04
N LEU A 48 7.23 -6.64 12.48
CA LEU A 48 6.96 -7.85 11.70
C LEU A 48 7.91 -7.94 10.50
N ILE A 49 8.04 -6.85 9.74
CA ILE A 49 8.94 -6.75 8.59
C ILE A 49 10.39 -7.03 9.02
N ARG A 50 10.86 -6.40 10.10
CA ARG A 50 12.22 -6.60 10.61
C ARG A 50 12.50 -8.06 10.94
N ARG A 51 11.54 -8.74 11.59
CA ARG A 51 11.65 -10.16 11.92
C ARG A 51 11.68 -11.05 10.69
N GLN A 52 10.84 -10.75 9.69
CA GLN A 52 10.77 -11.57 8.46
C GLN A 52 11.99 -11.38 7.55
N VAL A 53 12.45 -10.15 7.41
CA VAL A 53 13.56 -9.81 6.52
C VAL A 53 14.91 -10.21 7.13
N GLY A 54 15.09 -9.97 8.42
CA GLY A 54 16.37 -10.20 9.09
C GLY A 54 17.50 -9.43 8.42
N ASP A 55 18.54 -10.13 7.99
CA ASP A 55 19.70 -9.53 7.32
C ASP A 55 19.63 -9.50 5.79
N LYS A 56 18.56 -9.97 5.22
CA LYS A 56 18.38 -10.04 3.76
C LYS A 56 18.06 -8.67 3.16
N LYS A 57 18.35 -8.53 1.88
CA LYS A 57 17.88 -7.39 1.07
C LYS A 57 16.50 -7.66 0.53
N VAL A 58 15.70 -6.62 0.39
CA VAL A 58 14.36 -6.67 -0.19
C VAL A 58 14.35 -5.87 -1.49
N LEU A 59 13.80 -6.47 -2.53
CA LEU A 59 13.52 -5.81 -3.79
C LEU A 59 12.03 -5.48 -3.86
N LEU A 60 11.70 -4.22 -4.13
CA LEU A 60 10.34 -3.74 -4.31
C LEU A 60 10.16 -3.16 -5.71
N ALA A 61 9.25 -3.73 -6.48
CA ALA A 61 8.79 -3.09 -7.72
C ALA A 61 7.83 -1.94 -7.37
N LEU A 62 8.23 -0.72 -7.76
CA LEU A 62 7.52 0.51 -7.42
C LEU A 62 6.75 1.00 -8.65
N SER A 63 5.43 0.85 -8.63
CA SER A 63 4.56 1.23 -9.76
C SER A 63 4.25 2.72 -9.83
N GLY A 64 4.47 3.47 -8.75
CA GLY A 64 4.01 4.86 -8.60
C GLY A 64 2.61 5.00 -8.00
N GLY A 65 1.87 3.91 -7.85
CA GLY A 65 0.56 3.89 -7.18
C GLY A 65 0.67 4.01 -5.66
N VAL A 66 -0.46 4.34 -5.02
CA VAL A 66 -0.54 4.56 -3.56
C VAL A 66 -0.08 3.34 -2.78
N ASP A 67 -0.55 2.14 -3.15
CA ASP A 67 -0.25 0.91 -2.41
C ASP A 67 1.24 0.60 -2.39
N SER A 68 1.90 0.64 -3.55
CA SER A 68 3.34 0.41 -3.63
C SER A 68 4.15 1.48 -2.89
N SER A 69 3.64 2.72 -2.84
CA SER A 69 4.27 3.82 -2.11
C SER A 69 4.16 3.64 -0.60
N VAL A 70 3.01 3.19 -0.10
CA VAL A 70 2.82 2.87 1.33
C VAL A 70 3.72 1.71 1.75
N VAL A 71 3.78 0.65 0.94
CA VAL A 71 4.68 -0.49 1.19
C VAL A 71 6.15 -0.03 1.22
N ALA A 72 6.56 0.82 0.26
CA ALA A 72 7.92 1.38 0.22
C ALA A 72 8.24 2.19 1.48
N ALA A 73 7.31 3.04 1.94
CA ALA A 73 7.50 3.84 3.15
C ALA A 73 7.63 2.98 4.42
N LEU A 74 6.82 1.93 4.55
CA LEU A 74 6.91 0.97 5.66
C LEU A 74 8.23 0.20 5.63
N LEU A 75 8.64 -0.28 4.46
CA LEU A 75 9.91 -0.98 4.28
C LEU A 75 11.11 -0.07 4.57
N LEU A 76 11.11 1.17 4.08
CA LEU A 76 12.16 2.14 4.40
C LEU A 76 12.28 2.37 5.90
N LYS A 77 11.15 2.53 6.59
CA LYS A 77 11.13 2.69 8.06
C LYS A 77 11.62 1.44 8.79
N ALA A 78 11.34 0.26 8.26
CA ALA A 78 11.69 -1.00 8.90
C ALA A 78 13.15 -1.41 8.68
N ILE A 79 13.63 -1.36 7.43
CA ILE A 79 14.89 -1.98 7.00
C ILE A 79 15.87 -1.01 6.31
N GLY A 80 15.45 0.24 6.05
CA GLY A 80 16.34 1.28 5.52
C GLY A 80 17.08 0.87 4.24
N ASP A 81 18.40 0.90 4.30
CA ASP A 81 19.31 0.63 3.16
C ASP A 81 19.24 -0.80 2.60
N LYS A 82 18.60 -1.73 3.31
CA LYS A 82 18.37 -3.08 2.80
C LYS A 82 17.25 -3.13 1.75
N LEU A 83 16.48 -2.04 1.61
CA LEU A 83 15.44 -1.92 0.56
C LEU A 83 16.05 -1.40 -0.73
N VAL A 84 15.81 -2.12 -1.82
CA VAL A 84 16.09 -1.69 -3.19
C VAL A 84 14.76 -1.54 -3.91
N CYS A 85 14.42 -0.31 -4.30
CA CYS A 85 13.24 -0.03 -5.12
C CYS A 85 13.61 -0.05 -6.59
N VAL A 86 12.75 -0.63 -7.43
CA VAL A 86 12.90 -0.59 -8.89
C VAL A 86 11.65 0.01 -9.49
N HIS A 87 11.83 1.11 -10.23
CA HIS A 87 10.76 1.71 -11.02
C HIS A 87 11.06 1.52 -12.50
N VAL A 88 10.10 0.93 -13.22
CA VAL A 88 10.20 0.68 -14.68
C VAL A 88 9.26 1.63 -15.39
N ASN A 89 9.81 2.53 -16.19
CA ASN A 89 9.03 3.33 -17.13
C ASN A 89 8.82 2.48 -18.41
N HIS A 90 7.58 2.09 -18.64
CA HIS A 90 7.17 1.30 -19.80
C HIS A 90 6.57 2.16 -20.94
N GLY A 91 6.61 3.48 -20.83
CA GLY A 91 6.11 4.41 -21.84
C GLY A 91 4.58 4.62 -21.86
N LEU A 92 3.82 3.93 -20.99
CA LEU A 92 2.36 4.06 -20.85
C LEU A 92 1.97 4.75 -19.55
N MET A 93 2.94 5.33 -18.84
CA MET A 93 2.69 6.12 -17.64
C MET A 93 2.05 7.47 -18.01
N ARG A 94 1.38 8.08 -17.04
CA ARG A 94 0.91 9.46 -17.22
C ARG A 94 2.10 10.40 -17.34
N LYS A 95 1.90 11.52 -18.03
CA LYS A 95 2.94 12.54 -18.19
C LYS A 95 3.44 13.03 -16.83
N GLY A 96 4.74 12.93 -16.60
CA GLY A 96 5.39 13.36 -15.36
C GLY A 96 5.29 12.38 -14.18
N GLU A 97 4.63 11.22 -14.34
CA GLU A 97 4.43 10.27 -13.24
C GLU A 97 5.72 9.57 -12.83
N SER A 98 6.52 9.13 -13.80
CA SER A 98 7.83 8.51 -13.52
C SER A 98 8.81 9.48 -12.88
N GLU A 99 8.83 10.72 -13.33
CA GLU A 99 9.66 11.79 -12.76
C GLU A 99 9.24 12.10 -11.32
N ALA A 100 7.93 12.13 -11.04
CA ALA A 100 7.42 12.31 -9.69
C ALA A 100 7.84 11.16 -8.74
N VAL A 101 7.80 9.93 -9.22
CA VAL A 101 8.29 8.76 -8.45
C VAL A 101 9.78 8.90 -8.12
N VAL A 102 10.59 9.27 -9.11
CA VAL A 102 12.04 9.48 -8.89
C VAL A 102 12.28 10.61 -7.90
N GLU A 103 11.57 11.73 -8.04
CA GLU A 103 11.71 12.87 -7.14
C GLU A 103 11.39 12.50 -5.69
N VAL A 104 10.27 11.84 -5.46
CA VAL A 104 9.84 11.48 -4.10
C VAL A 104 10.76 10.42 -3.50
N PHE A 105 11.00 9.32 -4.19
CA PHE A 105 11.69 8.18 -3.59
C PHE A 105 13.20 8.34 -3.54
N ARG A 106 13.81 8.89 -4.59
CA ARG A 106 15.26 9.10 -4.61
C ARG A 106 15.70 10.36 -3.89
N ASN A 107 15.02 11.50 -4.16
CA ASN A 107 15.51 12.79 -3.68
C ASN A 107 14.96 13.14 -2.29
N GLN A 108 13.69 12.90 -2.01
CA GLN A 108 13.10 13.24 -0.71
C GLN A 108 13.29 12.14 0.32
N LEU A 109 12.94 10.89 -0.02
CA LEU A 109 13.00 9.75 0.90
C LEU A 109 14.38 9.08 0.95
N LYS A 110 15.33 9.46 0.07
CA LYS A 110 16.66 8.90 -0.02
C LYS A 110 16.69 7.36 -0.16
N ALA A 111 15.65 6.81 -0.78
CA ALA A 111 15.56 5.39 -1.06
C ALA A 111 16.59 4.97 -2.12
N ASN A 112 17.10 3.76 -2.01
CA ASN A 112 17.91 3.17 -3.08
C ASN A 112 17.00 2.80 -4.26
N LEU A 113 16.80 3.76 -5.18
CA LEU A 113 15.89 3.63 -6.32
C LEU A 113 16.68 3.41 -7.61
N ILE A 114 16.44 2.27 -8.25
CA ILE A 114 16.88 1.94 -9.61
C ILE A 114 15.75 2.34 -10.56
N TYR A 115 16.02 3.29 -11.44
CA TYR A 115 15.11 3.68 -12.51
C TYR A 115 15.52 2.97 -13.79
N VAL A 116 14.57 2.30 -14.44
CA VAL A 116 14.76 1.60 -15.70
C VAL A 116 13.84 2.21 -16.74
N ASP A 117 14.40 2.82 -17.76
CA ASP A 117 13.64 3.23 -18.94
C ASP A 117 13.55 2.01 -19.90
N ALA A 118 12.35 1.48 -20.03
CA ALA A 118 12.03 0.36 -20.89
C ALA A 118 10.99 0.76 -21.95
N THR A 119 10.81 2.06 -22.18
CA THR A 119 9.80 2.62 -23.08
C THR A 119 9.87 1.99 -24.46
N GLU A 120 11.02 2.01 -25.09
CA GLU A 120 11.20 1.45 -26.45
C GLU A 120 10.92 -0.06 -26.48
N ARG A 121 11.41 -0.79 -25.46
CA ARG A 121 11.20 -2.23 -25.36
C ARG A 121 9.72 -2.62 -25.23
N PHE A 122 8.94 -1.83 -24.49
CA PHE A 122 7.51 -2.10 -24.31
C PHE A 122 6.73 -1.65 -25.55
N LEU A 123 6.98 -0.45 -26.06
CA LEU A 123 6.23 0.11 -27.18
C LEU A 123 6.46 -0.70 -28.48
N SER A 124 7.67 -1.16 -28.73
CA SER A 124 7.95 -2.01 -29.90
C SER A 124 7.19 -3.33 -29.91
N LYS A 125 6.89 -3.88 -28.70
CA LYS A 125 6.07 -5.10 -28.59
C LYS A 125 4.57 -4.84 -28.70
N LEU A 126 4.15 -3.60 -28.55
CA LEU A 126 2.76 -3.17 -28.68
C LEU A 126 2.46 -2.61 -30.07
N GLU A 127 3.46 -2.53 -30.93
CA GLU A 127 3.29 -2.11 -32.31
C GLU A 127 2.33 -3.05 -33.04
N ASN A 128 1.36 -2.46 -33.77
CA ASN A 128 0.29 -3.18 -34.48
C ASN A 128 -0.72 -3.93 -33.58
N VAL A 129 -0.67 -3.80 -32.27
CA VAL A 129 -1.70 -4.34 -31.37
C VAL A 129 -2.80 -3.31 -31.22
N ALA A 130 -3.95 -3.53 -31.88
CA ALA A 130 -5.09 -2.61 -31.83
C ALA A 130 -5.97 -2.80 -30.56
N ASP A 131 -6.06 -4.04 -30.08
CA ASP A 131 -6.92 -4.41 -28.97
C ASP A 131 -6.36 -3.92 -27.63
N PRO A 132 -7.13 -3.11 -26.85
CA PRO A 132 -6.69 -2.61 -25.55
C PRO A 132 -6.38 -3.72 -24.52
N GLU A 133 -7.12 -4.82 -24.53
CA GLU A 133 -6.87 -5.94 -23.62
C GLU A 133 -5.56 -6.66 -23.93
N GLN A 134 -5.27 -6.86 -25.21
CA GLN A 134 -4.00 -7.44 -25.66
C GLN A 134 -2.82 -6.52 -25.32
N LYS A 135 -2.99 -5.21 -25.41
CA LYS A 135 -1.98 -4.23 -24.96
C LYS A 135 -1.70 -4.38 -23.46
N LEU A 136 -2.74 -4.51 -22.67
CA LEU A 136 -2.60 -4.69 -21.21
C LEU A 136 -1.85 -5.99 -20.90
N VAL A 137 -2.26 -7.11 -21.50
CA VAL A 137 -1.62 -8.43 -21.31
C VAL A 137 -0.17 -8.42 -21.80
N GLY A 138 0.11 -7.75 -22.92
CA GLY A 138 1.46 -7.58 -23.44
C GLY A 138 2.38 -6.82 -22.49
N SER A 139 1.89 -5.75 -21.87
CA SER A 139 2.64 -4.96 -20.89
C SER A 139 2.92 -5.75 -19.61
N VAL A 140 1.93 -6.48 -19.07
CA VAL A 140 2.08 -7.31 -17.87
C VAL A 140 3.09 -8.44 -18.07
N ARG A 141 3.12 -9.08 -19.25
CA ARG A 141 4.11 -10.13 -19.56
C ARG A 141 5.54 -9.61 -19.64
N CYS A 142 5.73 -8.33 -19.92
CA CYS A 142 7.07 -7.73 -19.95
C CYS A 142 7.63 -7.45 -18.55
N VAL A 143 6.74 -7.24 -17.56
CA VAL A 143 7.12 -7.02 -16.17
C VAL A 143 7.56 -8.31 -15.50
#